data_259a59612071f548a748c255972e29ea
#
_entry.id   259a59612071f548a748c255972e29ea
#
_cell.length_a   1.000
_cell.length_b   1.000
_cell.length_c   1.000
_cell.angle_alpha   90.00
_cell.angle_beta   90.00
_cell.angle_gamma   90.00
#
_symmetry.space_group_name_H-M   'P 1'
#
loop_
_entity.id
_entity.type
_entity.pdbx_description
1 polymer ?
#
loop_
_entity_poly.entity_id
_entity_poly.type
_entity_poly.pdbx_seq_one_letter_code
_entity_poly.pdbx_strand_id
1 'polypeptide(L)'
;AGVSIHRADKLIDSIKSKAEKKDRNVISGIGGFSSLYKIDKKINDPVIVSGTDGVGTKLKIAKVLKNHKYIGQDLVAMCVNDVITSGAKPLFFLDYLATSKIDHKVHSDVLRGINNACKKCKMTLIGGETAEMPGMYNGKDYDLAGFCVGIVSQKEIIQNKLIKESDVILGLSSNGLHSNGYSLINKLIEKRRLKLKNVFGSMPVGNYLIKPTKLYVGIISELLKKIKINGLAHITGGGITDNIPRILPDKLSACINLYSLKIPKIFRYIQELSKINDKELLKTFNCGIGMAVIIDKKYLSKAHSVLKQHKTSYKIIGQVVRKPSDSKIIYVD
;
A
#
# COMPACT_ATOMS: atom_id res chain seq x y z
N ALA A 1 29.47 10.74 20.54
CA ALA A 1 28.06 10.47 20.82
C ALA A 1 27.44 9.35 19.96
N GLY A 2 28.20 8.58 19.16
CA GLY A 2 27.74 7.41 18.41
C GLY A 2 27.13 7.68 17.03
N VAL A 3 26.81 8.91 16.68
CA VAL A 3 26.31 9.34 15.37
C VAL A 3 27.45 9.60 14.40
N SER A 4 27.34 9.17 13.14
CA SER A 4 28.36 9.37 12.11
C SER A 4 27.79 10.07 10.88
N ILE A 5 28.05 11.37 10.75
CA ILE A 5 27.69 12.19 9.58
C ILE A 5 28.19 11.53 8.28
N HIS A 6 29.45 11.08 8.25
CA HIS A 6 30.03 10.44 7.08
C HIS A 6 29.28 9.18 6.61
N ARG A 7 28.67 8.40 7.51
CA ARG A 7 27.85 7.25 7.12
C ARG A 7 26.52 7.66 6.49
N ALA A 8 25.91 8.71 7.01
CA ALA A 8 24.69 9.28 6.48
C ALA A 8 24.95 9.86 5.07
N ASP A 9 25.99 10.67 4.90
CA ASP A 9 26.36 11.27 3.61
C ASP A 9 26.60 10.20 2.52
N LYS A 10 27.39 9.17 2.81
CA LYS A 10 27.61 8.05 1.86
C LYS A 10 26.32 7.34 1.46
N LEU A 11 25.38 7.19 2.38
CA LEU A 11 24.11 6.57 2.10
C LEU A 11 23.27 7.46 1.17
N ILE A 12 23.20 8.76 1.44
CA ILE A 12 22.48 9.76 0.63
C ILE A 12 23.08 9.88 -0.76
N ASP A 13 24.41 9.95 -0.90
CA ASP A 13 25.09 10.05 -2.18
C ASP A 13 24.81 8.84 -3.08
N SER A 14 24.69 7.64 -2.49
CA SER A 14 24.33 6.43 -3.24
C SER A 14 22.95 6.48 -3.92
N ILE A 15 22.08 7.39 -3.46
CA ILE A 15 20.70 7.54 -3.93
C ILE A 15 20.56 8.79 -4.78
N LYS A 16 21.23 9.89 -4.43
CA LYS A 16 21.13 11.20 -5.06
C LYS A 16 21.31 11.11 -6.57
N SER A 17 22.39 10.47 -7.04
CA SER A 17 22.67 10.29 -8.47
C SER A 17 21.61 9.46 -9.22
N LYS A 18 20.79 8.65 -8.50
CA LYS A 18 19.78 7.77 -9.06
C LYS A 18 18.36 8.32 -8.92
N ALA A 19 18.11 9.21 -7.95
CA ALA A 19 16.81 9.79 -7.67
C ALA A 19 16.48 10.98 -8.59
N GLU A 20 17.45 11.85 -8.84
CA GLU A 20 17.26 13.15 -9.52
C GLU A 20 17.03 13.06 -11.04
N LYS A 21 17.16 11.91 -11.67
CA LYS A 21 17.08 11.84 -13.13
C LYS A 21 15.64 11.85 -13.64
N LYS A 22 15.25 12.98 -14.30
CA LYS A 22 14.20 13.12 -15.34
C LYS A 22 12.85 13.72 -14.99
N ASP A 23 12.56 14.18 -13.78
CA ASP A 23 11.34 14.96 -13.59
C ASP A 23 11.65 16.47 -13.77
N ARG A 24 11.23 17.03 -14.92
CA ARG A 24 11.41 18.45 -15.25
C ARG A 24 10.68 19.40 -14.29
N ASN A 25 9.79 18.87 -13.45
CA ASN A 25 9.06 19.66 -12.47
C ASN A 25 9.83 19.81 -11.17
N VAL A 26 10.86 19.00 -10.92
CA VAL A 26 11.76 19.17 -9.79
C VAL A 26 12.69 20.35 -10.05
N ILE A 27 12.57 21.42 -9.25
CA ILE A 27 13.43 22.61 -9.31
C ILE A 27 14.65 22.39 -8.41
N SER A 28 14.41 21.86 -7.19
CA SER A 28 15.48 21.44 -6.28
C SER A 28 15.05 20.13 -5.60
N GLY A 29 15.99 19.23 -5.42
CA GLY A 29 15.75 17.88 -4.87
C GLY A 29 16.62 17.60 -3.64
N ILE A 30 17.09 16.35 -3.52
CA ILE A 30 17.83 15.83 -2.38
C ILE A 30 19.14 16.63 -2.15
N GLY A 31 19.36 17.08 -0.90
CA GLY A 31 20.59 17.72 -0.44
C GLY A 31 20.46 19.19 -0.03
N GLY A 32 19.27 19.81 -0.22
CA GLY A 32 18.94 21.14 0.31
C GLY A 32 18.12 21.03 1.59
N PHE A 33 17.83 22.19 2.22
CA PHE A 33 16.91 22.24 3.37
C PHE A 33 15.47 21.92 2.97
N SER A 34 15.10 22.15 1.71
CA SER A 34 13.76 21.87 1.17
C SER A 34 13.88 21.44 -0.28
N SER A 35 12.85 20.74 -0.74
CA SER A 35 12.69 20.38 -2.15
C SER A 35 11.61 21.25 -2.79
N LEU A 36 11.84 21.67 -4.03
CA LEU A 36 10.93 22.51 -4.79
C LEU A 36 10.37 21.74 -5.98
N TYR A 37 9.05 21.70 -6.10
CA TYR A 37 8.34 21.01 -7.17
C TYR A 37 7.37 21.93 -7.87
N LYS A 38 7.48 22.06 -9.20
CA LYS A 38 6.62 22.90 -10.02
C LYS A 38 5.34 22.15 -10.37
N ILE A 39 4.19 22.75 -10.08
CA ILE A 39 2.88 22.24 -10.50
C ILE A 39 2.67 22.50 -11.99
N ASP A 40 2.16 21.50 -12.72
CA ASP A 40 1.82 21.64 -14.14
C ASP A 40 0.62 22.57 -14.29
N LYS A 41 0.80 23.69 -15.02
CA LYS A 41 -0.23 24.69 -15.30
C LYS A 41 -1.43 24.15 -16.09
N LYS A 42 -1.31 22.96 -16.69
CA LYS A 42 -2.38 22.32 -17.46
C LYS A 42 -3.47 21.69 -16.58
N ILE A 43 -3.24 21.57 -15.28
CA ILE A 43 -4.23 21.04 -14.35
C ILE A 43 -5.16 22.17 -13.94
N ASN A 44 -6.43 22.06 -14.32
CA ASN A 44 -7.47 23.01 -13.93
C ASN A 44 -7.87 22.77 -12.47
N ASP A 45 -8.01 23.84 -11.69
CA ASP A 45 -8.39 23.80 -10.27
C ASP A 45 -7.64 22.68 -9.53
N PRO A 46 -6.31 22.79 -9.41
CA PRO A 46 -5.49 21.72 -8.86
C PRO A 46 -5.71 21.56 -7.35
N VAL A 47 -6.00 20.36 -6.92
CA VAL A 47 -6.11 19.97 -5.52
C VAL A 47 -4.93 19.06 -5.17
N ILE A 48 -4.19 19.44 -4.13
CA ILE A 48 -3.10 18.64 -3.58
C ILE A 48 -3.69 17.54 -2.68
N VAL A 49 -3.23 16.32 -2.89
CA VAL A 49 -3.58 15.15 -2.08
C VAL A 49 -2.32 14.62 -1.43
N SER A 50 -2.35 14.42 -0.14
CA SER A 50 -1.21 13.87 0.61
C SER A 50 -1.62 12.67 1.45
N GLY A 51 -0.71 11.73 1.60
CA GLY A 51 -0.86 10.56 2.46
C GLY A 51 0.46 10.22 3.12
N THR A 52 0.40 9.80 4.37
CA THR A 52 1.55 9.33 5.15
C THR A 52 1.24 7.99 5.77
N ASP A 53 2.22 7.10 5.77
CA ASP A 53 2.13 5.79 6.40
C ASP A 53 3.53 5.24 6.70
N GLY A 54 3.57 4.15 7.47
CA GLY A 54 4.77 3.38 7.76
C GLY A 54 4.70 1.95 7.21
N VAL A 55 5.71 1.14 7.51
CA VAL A 55 5.70 -0.30 7.22
C VAL A 55 5.21 -1.12 8.40
N GLY A 56 5.40 -0.59 9.60
CA GLY A 56 4.99 -1.22 10.84
C GLY A 56 5.76 -2.50 11.15
N THR A 57 5.12 -3.41 11.87
CA THR A 57 5.78 -4.59 12.47
C THR A 57 6.24 -5.66 11.49
N LYS A 58 5.98 -5.51 10.19
CA LYS A 58 6.62 -6.30 9.12
C LYS A 58 8.14 -6.18 9.13
N LEU A 59 8.67 -5.04 9.60
CA LEU A 59 10.11 -4.81 9.78
C LEU A 59 10.78 -5.89 10.63
N LYS A 60 10.11 -6.42 11.66
CA LYS A 60 10.61 -7.54 12.47
C LYS A 60 10.84 -8.80 11.64
N ILE A 61 9.93 -9.10 10.69
CA ILE A 61 10.07 -10.24 9.78
C ILE A 61 11.26 -10.04 8.83
N ALA A 62 11.40 -8.84 8.25
CA ALA A 62 12.53 -8.50 7.39
C ALA A 62 13.87 -8.68 8.10
N LYS A 63 13.96 -8.26 9.38
CA LYS A 63 15.13 -8.42 10.25
C LYS A 63 15.47 -9.90 10.47
N VAL A 64 14.49 -10.73 10.85
CA VAL A 64 14.70 -12.17 11.09
C VAL A 64 15.12 -12.89 9.81
N LEU A 65 14.52 -12.55 8.67
CA LEU A 65 14.86 -13.12 7.36
C LEU A 65 16.13 -12.53 6.74
N LYS A 66 16.71 -11.47 7.33
CA LYS A 66 17.81 -10.68 6.76
C LYS A 66 17.53 -10.24 5.32
N ASN A 67 16.27 -9.90 5.03
CA ASN A 67 15.80 -9.52 3.70
C ASN A 67 15.02 -8.20 3.76
N HIS A 68 15.67 -7.11 3.38
CA HIS A 68 15.14 -5.75 3.43
C HIS A 68 14.79 -5.18 2.05
N LYS A 69 15.03 -5.93 0.97
CA LYS A 69 14.89 -5.48 -0.43
C LYS A 69 13.48 -4.99 -0.80
N TYR A 70 12.46 -5.52 -0.12
CA TYR A 70 11.06 -5.22 -0.44
C TYR A 70 10.44 -4.14 0.45
N ILE A 71 11.11 -3.81 1.56
CA ILE A 71 10.58 -2.89 2.57
C ILE A 71 10.35 -1.48 2.02
N GLY A 72 11.27 -1.00 1.19
CA GLY A 72 11.09 0.30 0.54
C GLY A 72 9.87 0.35 -0.38
N GLN A 73 9.55 -0.75 -1.10
CA GLN A 73 8.32 -0.84 -1.88
C GLN A 73 7.08 -0.91 -0.98
N ASP A 74 7.16 -1.59 0.17
CA ASP A 74 6.05 -1.60 1.13
C ASP A 74 5.72 -0.18 1.58
N LEU A 75 6.73 0.61 1.97
CA LEU A 75 6.54 2.00 2.41
C LEU A 75 5.84 2.85 1.34
N VAL A 76 6.40 2.84 0.13
CA VAL A 76 5.84 3.62 -0.99
C VAL A 76 4.42 3.18 -1.30
N ALA A 77 4.16 1.87 -1.31
CA ALA A 77 2.85 1.32 -1.64
C ALA A 77 1.78 1.71 -0.62
N MET A 78 2.11 1.70 0.68
CA MET A 78 1.17 2.10 1.72
C MET A 78 0.71 3.55 1.52
N CYS A 79 1.63 4.47 1.25
CA CYS A 79 1.30 5.89 1.05
C CYS A 79 0.64 6.15 -0.31
N VAL A 80 1.22 5.63 -1.40
CA VAL A 80 0.77 5.98 -2.75
C VAL A 80 -0.58 5.36 -3.10
N ASN A 81 -0.86 4.16 -2.61
CA ASN A 81 -2.15 3.51 -2.83
C ASN A 81 -3.29 4.27 -2.14
N ASP A 82 -3.02 4.94 -1.01
CA ASP A 82 -4.00 5.81 -0.36
C ASP A 82 -4.24 7.09 -1.17
N VAL A 83 -3.17 7.73 -1.64
CA VAL A 83 -3.26 8.96 -2.46
C VAL A 83 -4.10 8.73 -3.71
N ILE A 84 -3.91 7.61 -4.41
CA ILE A 84 -4.67 7.33 -5.64
C ILE A 84 -6.15 7.02 -5.41
N THR A 85 -6.58 6.74 -4.18
CA THR A 85 -8.01 6.49 -3.90
C THR A 85 -8.89 7.70 -4.18
N SER A 86 -8.32 8.89 -4.12
CA SER A 86 -8.99 10.14 -4.49
C SER A 86 -9.01 10.43 -6.01
N GLY A 87 -8.39 9.57 -6.83
CA GLY A 87 -8.16 9.81 -8.25
C GLY A 87 -6.90 10.62 -8.55
N ALA A 88 -6.11 10.96 -7.53
CA ALA A 88 -4.92 11.78 -7.70
C ALA A 88 -3.80 11.06 -8.44
N LYS A 89 -3.06 11.82 -9.25
CA LYS A 89 -1.79 11.40 -9.84
C LYS A 89 -0.67 11.67 -8.84
N PRO A 90 0.11 10.66 -8.42
CA PRO A 90 1.29 10.89 -7.58
C PRO A 90 2.30 11.80 -8.26
N LEU A 91 2.90 12.72 -7.51
CA LEU A 91 3.92 13.67 -7.97
C LEU A 91 5.29 13.30 -7.41
N PHE A 92 5.42 13.29 -6.08
CA PHE A 92 6.67 13.04 -5.40
C PHE A 92 6.48 12.34 -4.05
N PHE A 93 7.58 11.84 -3.55
CA PHE A 93 7.68 11.09 -2.30
C PHE A 93 8.82 11.62 -1.45
N LEU A 94 8.62 11.61 -0.14
CA LEU A 94 9.65 11.82 0.88
C LEU A 94 9.63 10.65 1.86
N ASP A 95 10.79 10.32 2.42
CA ASP A 95 10.90 9.29 3.45
C ASP A 95 11.59 9.81 4.71
N TYR A 96 11.28 9.19 5.82
CA TYR A 96 11.98 9.34 7.09
C TYR A 96 12.44 7.96 7.56
N LEU A 97 13.75 7.77 7.66
CA LEU A 97 14.37 6.55 8.17
C LEU A 97 15.02 6.84 9.51
N ALA A 98 14.56 6.21 10.57
CA ALA A 98 15.11 6.32 11.91
C ALA A 98 15.73 4.98 12.35
N THR A 99 16.91 5.01 12.93
CA THR A 99 17.64 3.81 13.36
C THR A 99 18.55 4.11 14.53
N SER A 100 18.93 3.07 15.28
CA SER A 100 19.97 3.26 16.32
C SER A 100 21.35 3.52 15.72
N LYS A 101 21.67 2.84 14.61
CA LYS A 101 22.94 2.96 13.89
C LYS A 101 22.77 2.59 12.43
N ILE A 102 23.32 3.38 11.51
CA ILE A 102 23.26 3.10 10.07
C ILE A 102 24.02 1.80 9.74
N ASP A 103 23.28 0.85 9.17
CA ASP A 103 23.82 -0.33 8.49
C ASP A 103 23.68 -0.10 6.97
N HIS A 104 24.80 0.18 6.30
CA HIS A 104 24.80 0.55 4.87
C HIS A 104 24.13 -0.48 3.98
N LYS A 105 24.28 -1.78 4.26
CA LYS A 105 23.70 -2.84 3.45
C LYS A 105 22.17 -2.83 3.58
N VAL A 106 21.67 -2.79 4.80
CA VAL A 106 20.24 -2.80 5.12
C VAL A 106 19.56 -1.54 4.56
N HIS A 107 20.08 -0.38 4.94
CA HIS A 107 19.43 0.90 4.62
C HIS A 107 19.55 1.24 3.13
N SER A 108 20.67 0.88 2.46
CA SER A 108 20.76 1.00 0.99
C SER A 108 19.75 0.10 0.26
N ASP A 109 19.48 -1.10 0.75
CA ASP A 109 18.44 -1.97 0.18
C ASP A 109 17.05 -1.34 0.32
N VAL A 110 16.74 -0.74 1.49
CA VAL A 110 15.47 -0.05 1.75
C VAL A 110 15.31 1.15 0.83
N LEU A 111 16.28 2.07 0.82
CA LEU A 111 16.22 3.30 0.04
C LEU A 111 16.20 3.02 -1.47
N ARG A 112 16.92 1.99 -1.93
CA ARG A 112 16.83 1.50 -3.32
C ARG A 112 15.44 0.98 -3.64
N GLY A 113 14.82 0.26 -2.69
CA GLY A 113 13.43 -0.20 -2.78
C GLY A 113 12.45 0.95 -2.93
N ILE A 114 12.61 2.03 -2.13
CA ILE A 114 11.81 3.26 -2.21
C ILE A 114 11.95 3.89 -3.60
N ASN A 115 13.18 4.18 -4.04
CA ASN A 115 13.43 4.80 -5.33
C ASN A 115 12.86 3.99 -6.51
N ASN A 116 13.04 2.66 -6.49
CA ASN A 116 12.50 1.79 -7.52
C ASN A 116 10.97 1.77 -7.54
N ALA A 117 10.33 1.81 -6.38
CA ALA A 117 8.87 1.88 -6.27
C ALA A 117 8.34 3.24 -6.74
N CYS A 118 9.01 4.35 -6.40
CA CYS A 118 8.70 5.67 -6.93
C CYS A 118 8.73 5.71 -8.46
N LYS A 119 9.80 5.14 -9.05
CA LYS A 119 9.91 5.04 -10.51
C LYS A 119 8.78 4.24 -11.16
N LYS A 120 8.39 3.11 -10.56
CA LYS A 120 7.24 2.32 -11.03
C LYS A 120 5.93 3.10 -10.96
N CYS A 121 5.79 4.00 -9.98
CA CYS A 121 4.63 4.87 -9.81
C CYS A 121 4.71 6.16 -10.64
N LYS A 122 5.80 6.36 -11.41
CA LYS A 122 6.07 7.58 -12.20
C LYS A 122 6.08 8.84 -11.32
N MET A 123 6.62 8.74 -10.12
CA MET A 123 6.84 9.85 -9.19
C MET A 123 8.31 9.93 -8.79
N THR A 124 8.73 11.06 -8.26
CA THR A 124 10.11 11.32 -7.88
C THR A 124 10.30 11.17 -6.37
N LEU A 125 11.34 10.45 -5.94
CA LEU A 125 11.86 10.57 -4.58
C LEU A 125 12.60 11.91 -4.50
N ILE A 126 11.97 12.92 -3.88
CA ILE A 126 12.44 14.31 -3.95
C ILE A 126 13.25 14.74 -2.75
N GLY A 127 13.10 14.04 -1.64
CA GLY A 127 13.78 14.34 -0.38
C GLY A 127 13.55 13.24 0.65
N GLY A 128 14.07 13.45 1.84
CA GLY A 128 13.91 12.56 2.97
C GLY A 128 14.89 12.91 4.08
N GLU A 129 14.84 12.14 5.18
CA GLU A 129 15.71 12.27 6.32
C GLU A 129 16.18 10.88 6.78
N THR A 130 17.44 10.78 7.20
CA THR A 130 17.99 9.58 7.81
C THR A 130 18.60 9.95 9.17
N ALA A 131 17.93 9.54 10.25
CA ALA A 131 18.30 9.87 11.62
C ALA A 131 18.92 8.69 12.35
N GLU A 132 20.16 8.85 12.84
CA GLU A 132 20.76 7.96 13.86
C GLU A 132 20.32 8.44 15.24
N MET A 133 19.61 7.58 15.99
CA MET A 133 19.09 7.88 17.34
C MET A 133 19.50 6.76 18.31
N PRO A 134 20.79 6.74 18.76
CA PRO A 134 21.26 5.76 19.72
C PRO A 134 20.48 5.85 21.04
N GLY A 135 20.03 4.70 21.54
CA GLY A 135 19.23 4.62 22.76
C GLY A 135 17.72 4.68 22.57
N MET A 136 17.21 5.22 21.43
CA MET A 136 15.79 5.16 21.10
C MET A 136 15.40 3.83 20.40
N TYR A 137 16.28 3.30 19.57
CA TYR A 137 16.12 2.02 18.91
C TYR A 137 17.12 1.00 19.43
N ASN A 138 16.68 -0.26 19.57
CA ASN A 138 17.52 -1.34 20.09
C ASN A 138 18.31 -2.03 18.98
N GLY A 139 19.63 -2.17 19.17
CA GLY A 139 20.50 -2.94 18.29
C GLY A 139 20.46 -2.47 16.85
N LYS A 140 19.85 -3.27 15.96
CA LYS A 140 19.70 -2.98 14.52
C LYS A 140 18.26 -2.64 14.13
N ASP A 141 17.44 -2.22 15.07
CA ASP A 141 16.08 -1.82 14.77
C ASP A 141 16.06 -0.47 14.05
N TYR A 142 15.12 -0.33 13.16
CA TYR A 142 14.84 0.89 12.42
C TYR A 142 13.34 1.04 12.19
N ASP A 143 12.92 2.26 11.94
CA ASP A 143 11.56 2.59 11.57
C ASP A 143 11.53 3.45 10.31
N LEU A 144 10.40 3.46 9.64
CA LEU A 144 10.19 4.14 8.37
C LEU A 144 8.85 4.85 8.36
N ALA A 145 8.85 6.09 7.93
CA ALA A 145 7.66 6.82 7.54
C ALA A 145 7.82 7.35 6.11
N GLY A 146 6.75 7.30 5.35
CA GLY A 146 6.69 7.82 3.98
C GLY A 146 5.63 8.89 3.84
N PHE A 147 5.87 9.83 2.93
CA PHE A 147 4.98 10.94 2.62
C PHE A 147 4.82 11.02 1.10
N CYS A 148 3.65 10.69 0.61
CA CYS A 148 3.31 10.79 -0.81
C CYS A 148 2.47 12.03 -1.04
N VAL A 149 2.84 12.81 -2.05
CA VAL A 149 2.06 13.96 -2.51
C VAL A 149 1.64 13.72 -3.94
N GLY A 150 0.35 13.91 -4.21
CA GLY A 150 -0.27 13.81 -5.51
C GLY A 150 -1.12 15.04 -5.83
N ILE A 151 -1.69 15.06 -7.02
CA ILE A 151 -2.52 16.13 -7.52
C ILE A 151 -3.69 15.58 -8.32
N VAL A 152 -4.83 16.26 -8.22
CA VAL A 152 -6.03 15.95 -8.99
C VAL A 152 -6.75 17.25 -9.33
N SER A 153 -7.43 17.31 -10.48
CA SER A 153 -8.36 18.42 -10.75
C SER A 153 -9.59 18.28 -9.84
N GLN A 154 -10.07 19.37 -9.27
CA GLN A 154 -11.20 19.36 -8.31
C GLN A 154 -12.41 18.57 -8.84
N LYS A 155 -12.73 18.71 -10.12
CA LYS A 155 -13.84 18.01 -10.78
C LYS A 155 -13.61 16.51 -11.01
N GLU A 156 -12.35 16.04 -10.93
CA GLU A 156 -11.96 14.65 -11.14
C GLU A 156 -11.78 13.87 -9.83
N ILE A 157 -11.97 14.53 -8.68
CA ILE A 157 -11.88 13.87 -7.38
C ILE A 157 -12.91 12.76 -7.29
N ILE A 158 -12.44 11.56 -6.95
CA ILE A 158 -13.32 10.43 -6.64
C ILE A 158 -13.93 10.67 -5.26
N GLN A 159 -15.23 10.85 -5.21
CA GLN A 159 -15.97 11.15 -3.99
C GLN A 159 -17.01 10.07 -3.72
N ASN A 160 -17.25 9.75 -2.46
CA ASN A 160 -18.22 8.75 -2.03
C ASN A 160 -19.64 9.00 -2.58
N LYS A 161 -20.05 10.26 -2.79
CA LYS A 161 -21.36 10.63 -3.39
C LYS A 161 -21.58 10.07 -4.82
N LEU A 162 -20.53 9.60 -5.49
CA LEU A 162 -20.63 8.98 -6.81
C LEU A 162 -21.11 7.53 -6.75
N ILE A 163 -20.97 6.87 -5.59
CA ILE A 163 -21.34 5.46 -5.39
C ILE A 163 -22.85 5.37 -5.31
N LYS A 164 -23.42 4.39 -6.03
CA LYS A 164 -24.85 4.15 -6.15
C LYS A 164 -25.21 2.71 -5.82
N GLU A 165 -26.49 2.49 -5.51
CA GLU A 165 -27.07 1.16 -5.46
C GLU A 165 -26.84 0.42 -6.78
N SER A 166 -26.58 -0.88 -6.72
CA SER A 166 -26.22 -1.77 -7.83
C SER A 166 -24.84 -1.56 -8.46
N ASP A 167 -24.01 -0.63 -7.96
CA ASP A 167 -22.61 -0.56 -8.36
C ASP A 167 -21.90 -1.87 -8.02
N VAL A 168 -21.01 -2.32 -8.93
CA VAL A 168 -20.25 -3.54 -8.77
C VAL A 168 -18.96 -3.26 -8.02
N ILE A 169 -18.59 -4.15 -7.10
CA ILE A 169 -17.33 -4.08 -6.33
C ILE A 169 -16.34 -5.08 -6.91
N LEU A 170 -15.30 -4.57 -7.55
CA LEU A 170 -14.16 -5.36 -8.03
C LEU A 170 -13.07 -5.37 -6.97
N GLY A 171 -12.56 -6.55 -6.64
CA GLY A 171 -11.42 -6.73 -5.77
C GLY A 171 -10.16 -7.02 -6.58
N LEU A 172 -9.21 -6.08 -6.65
CA LEU A 172 -7.91 -6.32 -7.27
C LEU A 172 -7.02 -7.15 -6.34
N SER A 173 -6.43 -8.22 -6.87
CA SER A 173 -5.65 -9.18 -6.07
C SER A 173 -4.43 -8.54 -5.41
N SER A 174 -4.19 -8.91 -4.15
CA SER A 174 -2.96 -8.59 -3.42
C SER A 174 -1.81 -9.53 -3.79
N ASN A 175 -0.59 -9.20 -3.37
CA ASN A 175 0.58 -10.09 -3.46
C ASN A 175 0.75 -11.01 -2.23
N GLY A 176 -0.19 -11.01 -1.31
CA GLY A 176 -0.13 -11.66 -0.01
C GLY A 176 -0.66 -10.71 1.07
N LEU A 177 -0.06 -10.76 2.26
CA LEU A 177 -0.51 -9.98 3.42
C LEU A 177 -0.32 -8.47 3.26
N HIS A 178 0.52 -8.04 2.33
CA HIS A 178 0.99 -6.67 2.19
C HIS A 178 1.79 -6.23 3.44
N SER A 179 1.34 -5.16 4.13
CA SER A 179 2.02 -4.66 5.33
C SER A 179 1.13 -4.69 6.58
N ASN A 180 0.02 -5.44 6.57
CA ASN A 180 -0.97 -5.47 7.64
C ASN A 180 -1.12 -6.86 8.28
N GLY A 181 -1.57 -6.90 9.55
CA GLY A 181 -1.73 -8.14 10.31
C GLY A 181 -0.44 -8.69 10.92
N TYR A 182 0.68 -7.99 10.82
CA TYR A 182 1.98 -8.49 11.28
C TYR A 182 2.14 -8.53 12.79
N SER A 183 1.36 -7.80 13.56
CA SER A 183 1.32 -7.95 15.02
C SER A 183 0.88 -9.36 15.41
N LEU A 184 -0.15 -9.91 14.74
CA LEU A 184 -0.58 -11.29 14.95
C LEU A 184 0.49 -12.29 14.50
N ILE A 185 1.10 -12.09 13.34
CA ILE A 185 2.19 -12.93 12.81
C ILE A 185 3.36 -12.98 13.81
N ASN A 186 3.83 -11.84 14.30
CA ASN A 186 4.91 -11.78 15.27
C ASN A 186 4.56 -12.51 16.56
N LYS A 187 3.32 -12.36 17.06
CA LYS A 187 2.82 -13.09 18.23
C LYS A 187 2.81 -14.61 18.02
N LEU A 188 2.47 -15.09 16.81
CA LEU A 188 2.54 -16.51 16.47
C LEU A 188 3.98 -17.03 16.45
N ILE A 189 4.93 -16.23 15.98
CA ILE A 189 6.36 -16.57 15.97
C ILE A 189 6.90 -16.62 17.39
N GLU A 190 6.63 -15.60 18.21
CA GLU A 190 7.02 -15.52 19.63
C GLU A 190 6.49 -16.74 20.42
N LYS A 191 5.25 -17.14 20.17
CA LYS A 191 4.63 -18.34 20.76
C LYS A 191 5.08 -19.66 20.11
N ARG A 192 6.04 -19.64 19.20
CA ARG A 192 6.56 -20.80 18.44
C ARG A 192 5.50 -21.59 17.65
N ARG A 193 4.32 -20.99 17.39
CA ARG A 193 3.26 -21.58 16.56
C ARG A 193 3.53 -21.43 15.07
N LEU A 194 4.28 -20.41 14.66
CA LEU A 194 4.68 -20.16 13.28
C LEU A 194 6.21 -20.13 13.19
N LYS A 195 6.78 -20.98 12.32
CA LYS A 195 8.22 -21.00 12.03
C LYS A 195 8.45 -20.53 10.60
N LEU A 196 9.22 -19.47 10.40
CA LEU A 196 9.45 -18.86 9.08
C LEU A 196 10.08 -19.81 8.06
N LYS A 197 10.85 -20.81 8.52
CA LYS A 197 11.51 -21.83 7.68
C LYS A 197 10.59 -22.99 7.27
N ASN A 198 9.43 -23.16 7.93
CA ASN A 198 8.50 -24.23 7.55
C ASN A 198 8.04 -24.02 6.10
N VAL A 199 8.01 -25.10 5.35
CA VAL A 199 7.52 -25.10 3.97
C VAL A 199 6.00 -25.05 3.99
N PHE A 200 5.44 -24.14 3.19
CA PHE A 200 4.02 -24.03 2.91
C PHE A 200 3.84 -23.96 1.39
N GLY A 201 3.15 -24.94 0.82
CA GLY A 201 3.12 -25.10 -0.62
C GLY A 201 4.52 -25.35 -1.19
N SER A 202 5.02 -24.48 -2.04
CA SER A 202 6.30 -24.63 -2.75
C SER A 202 7.48 -23.87 -2.14
N MET A 203 7.28 -23.12 -1.05
CA MET A 203 8.34 -22.28 -0.48
C MET A 203 8.17 -22.08 1.03
N PRO A 204 9.23 -21.64 1.75
CA PRO A 204 9.15 -21.29 3.16
C PRO A 204 8.09 -20.22 3.43
N VAL A 205 7.39 -20.31 4.57
CA VAL A 205 6.38 -19.34 5.00
C VAL A 205 6.95 -17.91 5.02
N GLY A 206 8.18 -17.74 5.46
CA GLY A 206 8.84 -16.42 5.45
C GLY A 206 8.84 -15.74 4.09
N ASN A 207 8.94 -16.52 3.00
CA ASN A 207 8.92 -15.98 1.64
C ASN A 207 7.52 -15.47 1.24
N TYR A 208 6.44 -16.05 1.77
CA TYR A 208 5.09 -15.50 1.59
C TYR A 208 4.92 -14.22 2.40
N LEU A 209 5.43 -14.19 3.63
CA LEU A 209 5.26 -13.05 4.52
C LEU A 209 6.07 -11.83 4.08
N ILE A 210 7.24 -12.01 3.47
CA ILE A 210 8.07 -10.87 3.04
C ILE A 210 7.69 -10.30 1.67
N LYS A 211 6.72 -10.89 0.95
CA LYS A 211 6.29 -10.37 -0.35
C LYS A 211 5.91 -8.89 -0.26
N PRO A 212 6.33 -8.08 -1.25
CA PRO A 212 6.06 -6.64 -1.21
C PRO A 212 4.58 -6.32 -1.39
N THR A 213 4.14 -5.24 -0.79
CA THR A 213 2.85 -4.62 -1.06
C THR A 213 2.76 -4.24 -2.54
N LYS A 214 1.62 -4.53 -3.16
CA LYS A 214 1.39 -4.25 -4.58
C LYS A 214 1.15 -2.77 -4.82
N LEU A 215 1.78 -2.24 -5.87
CA LEU A 215 1.55 -0.88 -6.36
C LEU A 215 0.38 -0.90 -7.34
N TYR A 216 -0.69 -0.16 -7.04
CA TYR A 216 -1.89 -0.11 -7.88
C TYR A 216 -1.94 1.11 -8.80
N VAL A 217 -1.01 2.06 -8.67
CA VAL A 217 -0.97 3.33 -9.44
C VAL A 217 -1.15 3.09 -10.94
N GLY A 218 -0.37 2.18 -11.52
CA GLY A 218 -0.40 1.93 -12.96
C GLY A 218 -1.77 1.47 -13.44
N ILE A 219 -2.34 0.44 -12.80
CA ILE A 219 -3.62 -0.12 -13.23
C ILE A 219 -4.80 0.82 -12.95
N ILE A 220 -4.80 1.53 -11.82
CA ILE A 220 -5.85 2.52 -11.52
C ILE A 220 -5.79 3.66 -12.54
N SER A 221 -4.61 4.15 -12.89
CA SER A 221 -4.46 5.18 -13.94
C SER A 221 -5.02 4.71 -15.30
N GLU A 222 -4.80 3.44 -15.69
CA GLU A 222 -5.34 2.92 -16.96
C GLU A 222 -6.87 2.75 -16.90
N LEU A 223 -7.41 2.34 -15.76
CA LEU A 223 -8.86 2.28 -15.56
C LEU A 223 -9.51 3.67 -15.66
N LEU A 224 -8.94 4.67 -14.98
CA LEU A 224 -9.45 6.05 -14.98
C LEU A 224 -9.49 6.68 -16.39
N LYS A 225 -8.58 6.31 -17.28
CA LYS A 225 -8.59 6.76 -18.68
C LYS A 225 -9.75 6.19 -19.50
N LYS A 226 -10.33 5.08 -19.08
CA LYS A 226 -11.27 4.31 -19.88
C LYS A 226 -12.68 4.24 -19.30
N ILE A 227 -12.81 4.34 -17.99
CA ILE A 227 -14.08 4.22 -17.27
C ILE A 227 -14.16 5.25 -16.15
N LYS A 228 -15.39 5.57 -15.76
CA LYS A 228 -15.64 6.33 -14.53
C LYS A 228 -15.60 5.37 -13.34
N ILE A 229 -14.77 5.67 -12.35
CA ILE A 229 -14.70 4.96 -11.08
C ILE A 229 -15.51 5.77 -10.06
N ASN A 230 -16.43 5.10 -9.36
CA ASN A 230 -17.29 5.73 -8.37
C ASN A 230 -16.68 5.70 -6.97
N GLY A 231 -15.80 4.73 -6.68
CA GLY A 231 -15.10 4.62 -5.41
C GLY A 231 -13.87 3.73 -5.47
N LEU A 232 -12.87 4.05 -4.65
CA LEU A 232 -11.64 3.27 -4.46
C LEU A 232 -11.36 3.11 -2.98
N ALA A 233 -11.08 1.88 -2.53
CA ALA A 233 -10.65 1.61 -1.16
C ALA A 233 -9.37 0.77 -1.17
N HIS A 234 -8.31 1.29 -0.56
CA HIS A 234 -7.09 0.53 -0.28
C HIS A 234 -7.33 -0.38 0.92
N ILE A 235 -7.15 -1.69 0.74
CA ILE A 235 -7.44 -2.67 1.78
C ILE A 235 -6.20 -2.89 2.63
N THR A 236 -6.18 -2.24 3.78
CA THR A 236 -5.08 -2.19 4.75
C THR A 236 -5.50 -2.77 6.11
N GLY A 237 -5.04 -2.22 7.22
CA GLY A 237 -5.53 -2.56 8.57
C GLY A 237 -7.05 -2.36 8.67
N GLY A 238 -7.73 -3.30 9.28
CA GLY A 238 -9.19 -3.36 9.27
C GLY A 238 -9.76 -4.23 8.15
N GLY A 239 -8.92 -4.69 7.19
CA GLY A 239 -9.32 -5.59 6.11
C GLY A 239 -10.44 -5.05 5.23
N ILE A 240 -11.18 -5.94 4.59
CA ILE A 240 -12.35 -5.61 3.78
C ILE A 240 -13.44 -4.98 4.67
N THR A 241 -13.54 -5.46 5.90
CA THR A 241 -14.58 -5.11 6.88
C THR A 241 -14.62 -3.62 7.22
N ASP A 242 -13.46 -3.01 7.43
CA ASP A 242 -13.39 -1.61 7.86
C ASP A 242 -13.04 -0.63 6.72
N ASN A 243 -12.37 -1.09 5.65
CA ASN A 243 -11.90 -0.17 4.60
C ASN A 243 -12.96 0.14 3.53
N ILE A 244 -13.75 -0.83 3.07
CA ILE A 244 -14.82 -0.56 2.09
C ILE A 244 -15.90 0.38 2.68
N PRO A 245 -16.36 0.22 3.94
CA PRO A 245 -17.32 1.13 4.55
C PRO A 245 -16.92 2.60 4.59
N ARG A 246 -15.62 2.90 4.64
CA ARG A 246 -15.11 4.29 4.70
C ARG A 246 -15.52 5.16 3.52
N ILE A 247 -15.70 4.53 2.36
CA ILE A 247 -16.02 5.22 1.11
C ILE A 247 -17.50 5.16 0.74
N LEU A 248 -18.32 4.44 1.52
CA LEU A 248 -19.74 4.30 1.22
C LEU A 248 -20.57 5.47 1.79
N PRO A 249 -21.53 5.99 1.00
CA PRO A 249 -22.56 6.89 1.53
C PRO A 249 -23.33 6.25 2.68
N ASP A 250 -23.91 7.06 3.56
CA ASP A 250 -24.56 6.57 4.78
C ASP A 250 -25.77 5.66 4.55
N LYS A 251 -26.45 5.82 3.41
CA LYS A 251 -27.62 5.03 3.02
C LYS A 251 -27.30 3.75 2.25
N LEU A 252 -26.00 3.46 2.04
CA LEU A 252 -25.56 2.32 1.25
C LEU A 252 -24.68 1.39 2.07
N SER A 253 -24.69 0.11 1.68
CA SER A 253 -23.86 -0.96 2.24
C SER A 253 -23.16 -1.72 1.11
N ALA A 254 -22.00 -2.31 1.41
CA ALA A 254 -21.37 -3.30 0.55
C ALA A 254 -21.89 -4.70 0.90
N CYS A 255 -22.49 -5.39 -0.06
CA CYS A 255 -22.83 -6.80 0.03
C CYS A 255 -21.71 -7.61 -0.60
N ILE A 256 -20.91 -8.29 0.23
CA ILE A 256 -19.72 -9.04 -0.18
C ILE A 256 -20.03 -10.53 -0.18
N ASN A 257 -19.81 -11.18 -1.32
CA ASN A 257 -19.93 -12.63 -1.45
C ASN A 257 -18.65 -13.32 -1.02
N LEU A 258 -18.73 -14.12 0.06
CA LEU A 258 -17.58 -14.79 0.68
C LEU A 258 -16.97 -15.85 -0.26
N TYR A 259 -17.79 -16.58 -1.00
CA TYR A 259 -17.32 -17.56 -1.96
C TYR A 259 -16.49 -16.91 -3.09
N SER A 260 -16.90 -15.74 -3.55
CA SER A 260 -16.20 -14.98 -4.60
C SER A 260 -14.84 -14.46 -4.14
N LEU A 261 -14.60 -14.28 -2.85
CA LEU A 261 -13.30 -13.83 -2.34
C LEU A 261 -12.19 -14.83 -2.65
N LYS A 262 -12.50 -16.15 -2.65
CA LYS A 262 -11.51 -17.23 -2.85
C LYS A 262 -10.24 -16.94 -2.07
N ILE A 263 -10.36 -16.83 -0.74
CA ILE A 263 -9.29 -16.44 0.19
C ILE A 263 -8.05 -17.32 -0.06
N PRO A 264 -6.87 -16.76 -0.32
CA PRO A 264 -5.66 -17.56 -0.58
C PRO A 264 -5.27 -18.43 0.61
N LYS A 265 -4.76 -19.63 0.33
CA LYS A 265 -4.46 -20.67 1.35
C LYS A 265 -3.57 -20.17 2.49
N ILE A 266 -2.66 -19.22 2.24
CA ILE A 266 -1.79 -18.67 3.30
C ILE A 266 -2.57 -17.99 4.42
N PHE A 267 -3.69 -17.32 4.10
CA PHE A 267 -4.54 -16.69 5.12
C PHE A 267 -5.28 -17.74 5.95
N ARG A 268 -5.75 -18.82 5.33
CA ARG A 268 -6.38 -19.95 6.04
C ARG A 268 -5.39 -20.67 6.94
N TYR A 269 -4.16 -20.87 6.47
CA TYR A 269 -3.09 -21.44 7.30
C TYR A 269 -2.78 -20.56 8.53
N ILE A 270 -2.72 -19.25 8.36
CA ILE A 270 -2.53 -18.32 9.49
C ILE A 270 -3.73 -18.36 10.43
N GLN A 271 -4.95 -18.45 9.90
CA GLN A 271 -6.17 -18.57 10.68
C GLN A 271 -6.17 -19.82 11.57
N GLU A 272 -5.82 -20.98 11.03
CA GLU A 272 -5.70 -22.24 11.76
C GLU A 272 -4.69 -22.12 12.92
N LEU A 273 -3.50 -21.55 12.64
CA LEU A 273 -2.47 -21.37 13.66
C LEU A 273 -2.87 -20.37 14.75
N SER A 274 -3.60 -19.32 14.39
CA SER A 274 -4.02 -18.26 15.32
C SER A 274 -5.31 -18.58 16.05
N LYS A 275 -6.13 -19.49 15.51
CA LYS A 275 -7.48 -19.84 16.00
C LYS A 275 -8.47 -18.68 15.98
N ILE A 276 -8.27 -17.69 15.07
CA ILE A 276 -9.23 -16.61 14.86
C ILE A 276 -10.40 -17.10 13.99
N ASN A 277 -11.59 -16.53 14.19
CA ASN A 277 -12.75 -16.83 13.36
C ASN A 277 -12.72 -16.05 12.02
N ASP A 278 -13.64 -16.34 11.12
CA ASP A 278 -13.69 -15.69 9.79
C ASP A 278 -13.91 -14.18 9.88
N LYS A 279 -14.72 -13.71 10.82
CA LYS A 279 -14.96 -12.28 11.04
C LYS A 279 -13.67 -11.55 11.40
N GLU A 280 -12.89 -12.13 12.30
CA GLU A 280 -11.60 -11.57 12.71
C GLU A 280 -10.56 -11.66 11.58
N LEU A 281 -10.57 -12.74 10.79
CA LEU A 281 -9.71 -12.88 9.61
C LEU A 281 -9.96 -11.76 8.59
N LEU A 282 -11.23 -11.49 8.25
CA LEU A 282 -11.66 -10.47 7.30
C LEU A 282 -11.41 -9.04 7.80
N LYS A 283 -11.26 -8.86 9.11
CA LYS A 283 -10.92 -7.60 9.75
C LYS A 283 -9.40 -7.40 9.90
N THR A 284 -8.65 -8.48 10.13
CA THR A 284 -7.20 -8.39 10.36
C THR A 284 -6.41 -8.31 9.06
N PHE A 285 -6.86 -9.01 8.01
CA PHE A 285 -6.12 -9.20 6.77
C PHE A 285 -6.91 -8.74 5.53
N ASN A 286 -6.17 -8.47 4.47
CA ASN A 286 -6.74 -8.15 3.16
C ASN A 286 -7.39 -9.36 2.45
N CYS A 287 -7.21 -10.59 2.95
CA CYS A 287 -7.78 -11.83 2.42
C CYS A 287 -7.59 -12.03 0.91
N GLY A 288 -6.50 -11.49 0.35
CA GLY A 288 -6.16 -11.62 -1.06
C GLY A 288 -6.65 -10.46 -1.95
N ILE A 289 -7.31 -9.46 -1.38
CA ILE A 289 -7.78 -8.24 -2.07
C ILE A 289 -7.03 -7.04 -1.52
N GLY A 290 -6.26 -6.36 -2.35
CA GLY A 290 -5.48 -5.21 -1.89
C GLY A 290 -6.08 -3.84 -2.27
N MET A 291 -6.98 -3.82 -3.28
CA MET A 291 -7.71 -2.61 -3.68
C MET A 291 -9.12 -2.99 -4.08
N ALA A 292 -10.12 -2.34 -3.53
CA ALA A 292 -11.50 -2.43 -4.01
C ALA A 292 -11.80 -1.27 -4.96
N VAL A 293 -12.44 -1.59 -6.10
CA VAL A 293 -12.84 -0.62 -7.14
C VAL A 293 -14.34 -0.70 -7.32
N ILE A 294 -15.06 0.38 -7.06
CA ILE A 294 -16.51 0.46 -7.21
C ILE A 294 -16.85 1.19 -8.50
N ILE A 295 -17.59 0.52 -9.36
CA ILE A 295 -17.98 1.02 -10.69
C ILE A 295 -19.45 0.75 -11.00
N ASP A 296 -20.05 1.59 -11.84
CA ASP A 296 -21.34 1.31 -12.44
C ASP A 296 -21.26 0.02 -13.29
N LYS A 297 -22.27 -0.85 -13.19
CA LYS A 297 -22.35 -2.14 -13.88
C LYS A 297 -22.12 -2.02 -15.39
N LYS A 298 -22.52 -0.92 -16.02
CA LYS A 298 -22.31 -0.68 -17.48
C LYS A 298 -20.83 -0.64 -17.88
N TYR A 299 -19.93 -0.32 -16.94
CA TYR A 299 -18.47 -0.30 -17.20
C TYR A 299 -17.77 -1.63 -17.00
N LEU A 300 -18.48 -2.68 -16.54
CA LEU A 300 -17.88 -3.97 -16.17
C LEU A 300 -17.10 -4.61 -17.32
N SER A 301 -17.67 -4.69 -18.50
CA SER A 301 -17.03 -5.27 -19.69
C SER A 301 -15.76 -4.49 -20.07
N LYS A 302 -15.82 -3.16 -20.02
CA LYS A 302 -14.67 -2.31 -20.33
C LYS A 302 -13.56 -2.41 -19.26
N ALA A 303 -13.94 -2.47 -17.97
CA ALA A 303 -13.02 -2.73 -16.89
C ALA A 303 -12.32 -4.08 -17.04
N HIS A 304 -13.07 -5.15 -17.37
CA HIS A 304 -12.52 -6.46 -17.66
C HIS A 304 -11.46 -6.40 -18.76
N SER A 305 -11.75 -5.75 -19.88
CA SER A 305 -10.82 -5.61 -21.00
C SER A 305 -9.51 -4.93 -20.59
N VAL A 306 -9.58 -3.83 -19.83
CA VAL A 306 -8.41 -3.11 -19.31
C VAL A 306 -7.61 -4.01 -18.35
N LEU A 307 -8.26 -4.64 -17.39
CA LEU A 307 -7.59 -5.50 -16.39
C LEU A 307 -6.92 -6.71 -17.05
N LYS A 308 -7.55 -7.33 -18.05
CA LYS A 308 -6.99 -8.44 -18.83
C LYS A 308 -5.77 -7.99 -19.64
N GLN A 309 -5.86 -6.86 -20.35
CA GLN A 309 -4.75 -6.29 -21.14
C GLN A 309 -3.53 -6.04 -20.26
N HIS A 310 -3.73 -5.54 -19.04
CA HIS A 310 -2.65 -5.26 -18.08
C HIS A 310 -2.31 -6.45 -17.16
N LYS A 311 -2.79 -7.67 -17.49
CA LYS A 311 -2.54 -8.91 -16.74
C LYS A 311 -2.80 -8.75 -15.23
N THR A 312 -3.82 -7.96 -14.89
CA THR A 312 -4.16 -7.70 -13.49
C THR A 312 -5.24 -8.68 -13.03
N SER A 313 -4.90 -9.53 -12.08
CA SER A 313 -5.85 -10.45 -11.47
C SER A 313 -6.83 -9.67 -10.58
N TYR A 314 -8.12 -9.98 -10.74
CA TYR A 314 -9.22 -9.38 -9.99
C TYR A 314 -10.39 -10.37 -9.85
N LYS A 315 -11.35 -10.01 -9.04
CA LYS A 315 -12.61 -10.75 -8.82
C LYS A 315 -13.75 -9.75 -8.68
N ILE A 316 -14.96 -10.13 -9.05
CA ILE A 316 -16.17 -9.44 -8.61
C ILE A 316 -16.45 -9.99 -7.22
N ILE A 317 -16.31 -9.17 -6.18
CA ILE A 317 -16.43 -9.60 -4.79
C ILE A 317 -17.77 -9.23 -4.18
N GLY A 318 -18.58 -8.44 -4.86
CA GLY A 318 -19.89 -8.04 -4.38
C GLY A 318 -20.49 -6.87 -5.14
N GLN A 319 -21.49 -6.28 -4.53
CA GLN A 319 -22.20 -5.12 -5.06
C GLN A 319 -22.62 -4.17 -3.94
N VAL A 320 -22.91 -2.93 -4.32
CA VAL A 320 -23.48 -1.93 -3.42
C VAL A 320 -25.00 -2.11 -3.37
N VAL A 321 -25.55 -2.13 -2.16
CA VAL A 321 -26.98 -2.29 -1.90
C VAL A 321 -27.49 -1.16 -1.01
N ARG A 322 -28.81 -0.96 -0.95
CA ARG A 322 -29.40 -0.14 0.11
C ARG A 322 -29.02 -0.72 1.47
N LYS A 323 -28.78 0.14 2.42
CA LYS A 323 -28.43 -0.25 3.78
C LYS A 323 -29.64 -0.90 4.46
N PRO A 324 -29.66 -2.24 4.65
CA PRO A 324 -30.83 -2.94 5.22
C PRO A 324 -30.85 -2.90 6.75
N SER A 325 -29.74 -2.55 7.38
CA SER A 325 -29.51 -2.49 8.83
C SER A 325 -28.46 -1.44 9.13
N ASP A 326 -28.02 -1.33 10.39
CA ASP A 326 -26.96 -0.36 10.75
C ASP A 326 -25.57 -0.72 10.24
N SER A 327 -25.38 -1.90 9.65
CA SER A 327 -24.09 -2.32 9.10
C SER A 327 -23.83 -1.76 7.70
N LYS A 328 -22.66 -1.12 7.48
CA LYS A 328 -22.19 -0.70 6.15
C LYS A 328 -21.58 -1.85 5.34
N ILE A 329 -21.38 -3.04 5.91
CA ILE A 329 -20.90 -4.23 5.21
C ILE A 329 -21.72 -5.45 5.59
N ILE A 330 -22.08 -6.24 4.60
CA ILE A 330 -22.88 -7.46 4.73
C ILE A 330 -22.11 -8.56 4.00
N TYR A 331 -21.96 -9.69 4.65
CA TYR A 331 -21.36 -10.88 4.06
C TYR A 331 -22.46 -11.89 3.72
N VAL A 332 -22.41 -12.42 2.50
CA VAL A 332 -23.29 -13.49 2.01
C VAL A 332 -22.44 -14.64 1.45
N ASP A 333 -22.95 -15.85 1.52
CA ASP A 333 -22.32 -17.06 1.00
C ASP A 333 -22.50 -17.19 -0.52
#